data_0e95cc3326f14b88da6724011e7a3672
#
_entry.id   0e95cc3326f14b88da6724011e7a3672
#
_cell.length_a   1.000
_cell.length_b   1.000
_cell.length_c   1.000
_cell.angle_alpha   90.00
_cell.angle_beta   90.00
_cell.angle_gamma   90.00
#
_symmetry.space_group_name_H-M   'P 1'
#
loop_
_entity.id
_entity.type
_entity.pdbx_description
1 polymer ?
#
loop_
_entity_poly.entity_id
_entity_poly.type
_entity_poly.pdbx_seq_one_letter_code
_entity_poly.pdbx_strand_id
1 'polypeptide(L)'
;MTPFVAQRCRGRRMWTLPTHLREVGVDGVPRALGYDETRRQVLSFVEGLVDPDPSDLDVARVTEVGTFTRRLLDASNTFIPPTDATWNVAIAPDREDLICHNDLAPWNLVRTPTQLTFIDWESSGPRSRLWDLAYAAHGFVPLSPDTSRSDDVAGQRLAALVEGYGLDQEERASLVDLLGPRIRSMYELLRSGHETGVQPWSRLWREGLGVVWLADTDYVDEKRSTRETALGIAPDSST
;
A
#
# COMPACT_ATOMS: atom_id res chain seq x y z
N MET A 1 -21.89 4.31 23.38
CA MET A 1 -21.65 3.18 22.45
C MET A 1 -20.38 3.53 21.70
N THR A 2 -19.36 2.68 21.73
CA THR A 2 -18.14 2.92 20.94
C THR A 2 -18.51 2.80 19.45
N PRO A 3 -18.20 3.77 18.62
CA PRO A 3 -18.49 3.67 17.18
C PRO A 3 -17.75 2.46 16.58
N PHE A 4 -18.39 1.76 15.66
CA PHE A 4 -17.84 0.59 14.97
C PHE A 4 -18.16 0.63 13.49
N VAL A 5 -17.36 -0.08 12.69
CA VAL A 5 -17.56 -0.27 11.25
C VAL A 5 -17.75 -1.76 11.00
N ALA A 6 -18.80 -2.13 10.25
CA ALA A 6 -19.02 -3.51 9.82
C ALA A 6 -18.55 -3.68 8.38
N GLN A 7 -17.53 -4.49 8.16
CA GLN A 7 -16.92 -4.76 6.87
C GLN A 7 -17.24 -6.19 6.39
N ARG A 8 -17.50 -6.36 5.09
CA ARG A 8 -17.72 -7.69 4.51
C ARG A 8 -16.37 -8.42 4.36
N CYS A 9 -16.21 -9.54 5.06
CA CYS A 9 -15.07 -10.42 4.84
C CYS A 9 -15.38 -11.40 3.72
N ARG A 10 -14.61 -11.36 2.63
CA ARG A 10 -14.72 -12.33 1.53
C ARG A 10 -13.82 -13.56 1.72
N GLY A 11 -12.94 -13.56 2.73
CA GLY A 11 -12.07 -14.68 3.07
C GLY A 11 -12.33 -15.21 4.49
N ARG A 12 -12.08 -16.51 4.72
CA ARG A 12 -12.12 -17.07 6.06
C ARG A 12 -10.86 -16.66 6.81
N ARG A 13 -11.03 -16.03 8.00
CA ARG A 13 -9.94 -15.67 8.94
C ARG A 13 -8.93 -14.61 8.47
N MET A 14 -9.28 -13.71 7.53
CA MET A 14 -8.42 -12.58 7.14
C MET A 14 -7.96 -11.69 8.32
N TRP A 15 -8.71 -11.69 9.40
CA TRP A 15 -8.52 -10.78 10.54
C TRP A 15 -7.64 -11.33 11.65
N THR A 16 -7.04 -12.46 11.43
CA THR A 16 -6.01 -12.93 12.34
C THR A 16 -4.75 -12.06 12.25
N LEU A 17 -4.46 -11.46 11.09
CA LEU A 17 -3.31 -10.57 10.94
C LEU A 17 -3.45 -9.26 11.75
N PRO A 18 -4.50 -8.41 11.61
CA PRO A 18 -4.64 -7.23 12.45
C PRO A 18 -4.68 -7.53 13.95
N THR A 19 -5.26 -8.65 14.35
CA THR A 19 -5.24 -9.08 15.75
C THR A 19 -3.81 -9.41 16.20
N HIS A 20 -3.07 -10.20 15.43
CA HIS A 20 -1.68 -10.52 15.70
C HIS A 20 -0.81 -9.26 15.78
N LEU A 21 -0.94 -8.34 14.82
CA LEU A 21 -0.19 -7.09 14.81
C LEU A 21 -0.38 -6.31 16.11
N ARG A 22 -1.60 -6.25 16.62
CA ARG A 22 -1.88 -5.61 17.92
C ARG A 22 -1.28 -6.37 19.10
N GLU A 23 -1.35 -7.70 19.09
CA GLU A 23 -0.78 -8.56 20.15
C GLU A 23 0.75 -8.40 20.25
N VAL A 24 1.42 -8.15 19.11
CA VAL A 24 2.86 -7.87 19.07
C VAL A 24 3.22 -6.39 19.20
N GLY A 25 2.26 -5.53 19.55
CA GLY A 25 2.48 -4.13 19.90
C GLY A 25 2.40 -3.11 18.77
N VAL A 26 1.75 -3.45 17.64
CA VAL A 26 1.45 -2.47 16.58
C VAL A 26 0.08 -1.84 16.82
N ASP A 27 0.04 -0.62 17.36
CA ASP A 27 -1.20 0.08 17.70
C ASP A 27 -1.93 0.70 16.48
N GLY A 28 -1.25 0.83 15.36
CA GLY A 28 -1.75 1.47 14.13
C GLY A 28 -2.64 0.57 13.26
N VAL A 29 -3.45 -0.31 13.87
CA VAL A 29 -4.43 -1.18 13.19
C VAL A 29 -5.75 -1.20 13.96
N PRO A 30 -6.93 -1.33 13.29
CA PRO A 30 -8.22 -1.46 13.95
C PRO A 30 -8.28 -2.70 14.85
N ARG A 31 -9.08 -2.63 15.91
CA ARG A 31 -9.38 -3.80 16.75
C ARG A 31 -10.52 -4.61 16.15
N ALA A 32 -10.33 -5.93 16.07
CA ALA A 32 -11.42 -6.86 15.78
C ALA A 32 -12.35 -6.94 16.99
N LEU A 33 -13.64 -6.68 16.80
CA LEU A 33 -14.68 -6.71 17.84
C LEU A 33 -15.60 -7.93 17.73
N GLY A 34 -15.38 -8.77 16.70
CA GLY A 34 -16.19 -9.96 16.45
C GLY A 34 -16.93 -9.89 15.11
N TYR A 35 -18.09 -10.54 15.05
CA TYR A 35 -18.93 -10.61 13.85
C TYR A 35 -20.35 -10.17 14.17
N ASP A 36 -21.01 -9.52 13.22
CA ASP A 36 -22.44 -9.22 13.33
C ASP A 36 -23.32 -10.44 12.95
N GLU A 37 -24.64 -10.26 13.04
CA GLU A 37 -25.63 -11.29 12.73
C GLU A 37 -25.57 -11.78 11.26
N THR A 38 -25.03 -10.95 10.36
CA THR A 38 -24.84 -11.29 8.93
C THR A 38 -23.44 -11.82 8.63
N ARG A 39 -22.64 -12.15 9.66
CA ARG A 39 -21.25 -12.59 9.59
C ARG A 39 -20.30 -11.60 8.94
N ARG A 40 -20.63 -10.30 9.00
CA ARG A 40 -19.65 -9.26 8.68
C ARG A 40 -18.77 -9.03 9.90
N GLN A 41 -17.50 -8.78 9.65
CA GLN A 41 -16.62 -8.43 10.74
C GLN A 41 -16.93 -7.03 11.26
N VAL A 42 -16.87 -6.92 12.58
CA VAL A 42 -17.03 -5.66 13.30
C VAL A 42 -15.68 -5.20 13.79
N LEU A 43 -15.30 -3.99 13.41
CA LEU A 43 -14.04 -3.37 13.78
C LEU A 43 -14.29 -2.14 14.65
N SER A 44 -13.30 -1.80 15.47
CA SER A 44 -13.31 -0.49 16.12
C SER A 44 -13.25 0.61 15.07
N PHE A 45 -14.09 1.62 15.24
CA PHE A 45 -13.95 2.85 14.46
C PHE A 45 -12.62 3.52 14.84
N VAL A 46 -11.92 4.02 13.83
CA VAL A 46 -10.69 4.80 14.00
C VAL A 46 -11.03 6.24 13.73
N GLU A 47 -10.99 7.06 14.78
CA GLU A 47 -11.25 8.50 14.70
C GLU A 47 -9.99 9.22 14.22
N GLY A 48 -10.14 10.15 13.27
CA GLY A 48 -9.03 10.90 12.69
C GLY A 48 -9.34 11.44 11.29
N LEU A 49 -8.32 11.97 10.65
CA LEU A 49 -8.40 12.49 9.28
C LEU A 49 -7.93 11.43 8.30
N VAL A 50 -8.66 11.31 7.22
CA VAL A 50 -8.25 10.56 6.02
C VAL A 50 -8.05 11.58 4.92
N ASP A 51 -6.83 11.71 4.42
CA ASP A 51 -6.52 12.60 3.30
C ASP A 51 -6.32 11.77 2.04
N PRO A 52 -7.31 11.74 1.15
CA PRO A 52 -7.17 11.01 -0.11
C PRO A 52 -6.14 11.67 -1.04
N ASP A 53 -5.91 12.97 -0.91
CA ASP A 53 -4.87 13.69 -1.64
C ASP A 53 -3.55 13.69 -0.82
N PRO A 54 -2.51 12.99 -1.30
CA PRO A 54 -1.22 12.96 -0.63
C PRO A 54 -0.51 14.33 -0.66
N SER A 55 -1.06 15.34 -1.35
CA SER A 55 -0.47 16.68 -1.43
C SER A 55 -0.32 17.34 -0.06
N ASP A 56 -1.21 17.05 0.86
CA ASP A 56 -1.23 17.63 2.20
C ASP A 56 -0.22 16.99 3.17
N LEU A 57 0.42 15.89 2.76
CA LEU A 57 1.47 15.27 3.54
C LEU A 57 2.81 15.97 3.30
N ASP A 58 3.40 16.54 4.32
CA ASP A 58 4.77 17.04 4.26
C ASP A 58 5.81 15.89 4.27
N VAL A 59 7.07 16.23 3.99
CA VAL A 59 8.18 15.26 3.92
C VAL A 59 8.33 14.50 5.25
N ALA A 60 8.18 15.19 6.39
CA ALA A 60 8.30 14.55 7.70
C ALA A 60 7.21 13.50 7.92
N ARG A 61 5.99 13.78 7.48
CA ARG A 61 4.87 12.83 7.56
C ARG A 61 5.08 11.63 6.63
N VAL A 62 5.65 11.84 5.45
CA VAL A 62 6.01 10.74 4.54
C VAL A 62 7.08 9.83 5.17
N THR A 63 8.06 10.40 5.89
CA THR A 63 9.05 9.63 6.68
C THR A 63 8.35 8.79 7.77
N GLU A 64 7.39 9.36 8.47
CA GLU A 64 6.60 8.62 9.48
C GLU A 64 5.81 7.47 8.86
N VAL A 65 5.22 7.66 7.66
CA VAL A 65 4.55 6.58 6.91
C VAL A 65 5.54 5.46 6.59
N GLY A 66 6.74 5.77 6.11
CA GLY A 66 7.80 4.79 5.87
C GLY A 66 8.15 3.99 7.12
N THR A 67 8.40 4.69 8.23
CA THR A 67 8.71 4.08 9.53
C THR A 67 7.58 3.18 10.03
N PHE A 68 6.36 3.63 9.89
CA PHE A 68 5.20 2.85 10.30
C PHE A 68 4.99 1.62 9.41
N THR A 69 5.14 1.75 8.09
CA THR A 69 5.09 0.64 7.14
C THR A 69 6.15 -0.43 7.48
N ARG A 70 7.37 -0.01 7.81
CA ARG A 70 8.43 -0.93 8.25
C ARG A 70 8.03 -1.71 9.49
N ARG A 71 7.58 -1.04 10.55
CA ARG A 71 7.13 -1.69 11.79
C ARG A 71 5.99 -2.68 11.55
N LEU A 72 5.05 -2.31 10.69
CA LEU A 72 3.91 -3.13 10.33
C LEU A 72 4.35 -4.41 9.61
N LEU A 73 5.22 -4.31 8.61
CA LEU A 73 5.70 -5.47 7.84
C LEU A 73 6.69 -6.33 8.65
N ASP A 74 7.47 -5.75 9.56
CA ASP A 74 8.31 -6.53 10.49
C ASP A 74 7.46 -7.35 11.46
N ALA A 75 6.41 -6.76 12.00
CA ALA A 75 5.46 -7.47 12.85
C ALA A 75 4.71 -8.56 12.07
N SER A 76 4.28 -8.27 10.84
CA SER A 76 3.63 -9.25 9.96
C SER A 76 4.51 -10.45 9.66
N ASN A 77 5.83 -10.29 9.60
CA ASN A 77 6.77 -11.38 9.36
C ASN A 77 6.75 -12.45 10.47
N THR A 78 6.23 -12.13 11.65
CA THR A 78 6.04 -13.09 12.76
C THR A 78 4.68 -13.78 12.74
N PHE A 79 3.81 -13.39 11.82
CA PHE A 79 2.47 -13.94 11.71
C PHE A 79 2.49 -15.30 11.00
N ILE A 80 1.94 -16.32 11.65
CA ILE A 80 1.72 -17.65 11.07
C ILE A 80 0.25 -17.75 10.69
N PRO A 81 -0.07 -17.71 9.38
CA PRO A 81 -1.45 -17.83 8.95
C PRO A 81 -2.04 -19.19 9.33
N PRO A 82 -3.33 -19.27 9.69
CA PRO A 82 -4.03 -20.53 9.83
C PRO A 82 -3.95 -21.35 8.53
N THR A 83 -3.90 -22.67 8.64
CA THR A 83 -3.77 -23.59 7.48
C THR A 83 -4.96 -23.54 6.52
N ASP A 84 -6.11 -23.06 7.01
CA ASP A 84 -7.35 -22.85 6.23
C ASP A 84 -7.57 -21.37 5.85
N ALA A 85 -6.55 -20.50 6.00
CA ALA A 85 -6.65 -19.11 5.60
C ALA A 85 -6.85 -18.98 4.09
N THR A 86 -7.75 -18.10 3.71
CA THR A 86 -7.98 -17.73 2.30
C THR A 86 -7.83 -16.22 2.15
N TRP A 87 -7.15 -15.80 1.08
CA TRP A 87 -6.81 -14.41 0.85
C TRP A 87 -7.57 -13.87 -0.35
N ASN A 88 -8.10 -12.65 -0.22
CA ASN A 88 -8.83 -11.98 -1.30
C ASN A 88 -7.89 -11.05 -2.08
N VAL A 89 -6.83 -11.61 -2.66
CA VAL A 89 -5.87 -10.83 -3.44
C VAL A 89 -6.34 -10.71 -4.90
N ALA A 90 -6.50 -9.47 -5.36
CA ALA A 90 -6.94 -9.20 -6.73
C ALA A 90 -5.83 -9.37 -7.78
N ILE A 91 -4.58 -9.15 -7.37
CA ILE A 91 -3.39 -9.33 -8.20
C ILE A 91 -2.61 -10.52 -7.67
N ALA A 92 -2.18 -11.44 -8.53
CA ALA A 92 -1.37 -12.58 -8.12
C ALA A 92 -0.11 -12.13 -7.36
N PRO A 93 0.31 -12.83 -6.29
CA PRO A 93 1.50 -12.46 -5.53
C PRO A 93 2.77 -12.53 -6.39
N ASP A 94 3.65 -11.53 -6.20
CA ASP A 94 5.01 -11.56 -6.77
C ASP A 94 5.84 -12.64 -6.08
N ARG A 95 5.72 -12.72 -4.76
CA ARG A 95 6.31 -13.72 -3.87
C ARG A 95 5.38 -13.92 -2.67
N GLU A 96 5.61 -14.98 -1.90
CA GLU A 96 4.81 -15.30 -0.71
C GLU A 96 5.68 -15.24 0.56
N ASP A 97 6.38 -14.12 0.75
CA ASP A 97 7.34 -13.97 1.85
C ASP A 97 6.65 -13.74 3.20
N LEU A 98 5.61 -12.92 3.20
CA LEU A 98 4.81 -12.58 4.38
C LEU A 98 3.40 -12.14 3.96
N ILE A 99 2.52 -11.92 4.93
CA ILE A 99 1.21 -11.38 4.65
C ILE A 99 1.28 -9.85 4.70
N CYS A 100 1.05 -9.21 3.57
CA CYS A 100 1.04 -7.77 3.41
C CYS A 100 -0.37 -7.18 3.44
N HIS A 101 -0.49 -5.86 3.54
CA HIS A 101 -1.75 -5.14 3.44
C HIS A 101 -2.31 -5.13 2.01
N ASN A 102 -1.43 -5.00 1.02
CA ASN A 102 -1.69 -4.92 -0.42
C ASN A 102 -2.40 -3.64 -0.91
N ASP A 103 -2.81 -2.75 -0.01
CA ASP A 103 -3.48 -1.49 -0.33
C ASP A 103 -3.04 -0.35 0.62
N LEU A 104 -1.71 -0.23 0.84
CA LEU A 104 -1.10 0.85 1.62
C LEU A 104 -1.17 2.16 0.85
N ALA A 105 -2.21 2.94 1.08
CA ALA A 105 -2.50 4.15 0.35
C ALA A 105 -3.05 5.26 1.26
N PRO A 106 -2.99 6.55 0.85
CA PRO A 106 -3.48 7.67 1.65
C PRO A 106 -4.95 7.54 2.05
N TRP A 107 -5.81 7.03 1.18
CA TRP A 107 -7.23 6.81 1.48
C TRP A 107 -7.50 5.71 2.51
N ASN A 108 -6.51 4.87 2.79
CA ASN A 108 -6.56 3.83 3.82
C ASN A 108 -5.73 4.19 5.06
N LEU A 109 -5.22 5.43 5.15
CA LEU A 109 -4.46 5.92 6.30
C LEU A 109 -5.28 6.93 7.08
N VAL A 110 -5.69 6.57 8.29
CA VAL A 110 -6.28 7.49 9.27
C VAL A 110 -5.15 8.08 10.11
N ARG A 111 -5.07 9.40 10.17
CA ARG A 111 -4.08 10.11 10.99
C ARG A 111 -4.70 10.95 12.10
N THR A 112 -4.03 10.98 13.22
CA THR A 112 -4.20 11.93 14.30
C THR A 112 -2.88 12.71 14.50
N PRO A 113 -2.82 13.70 15.40
CA PRO A 113 -1.56 14.36 15.72
C PRO A 113 -0.44 13.41 16.21
N THR A 114 -0.81 12.27 16.80
CA THR A 114 0.11 11.37 17.49
C THR A 114 0.16 9.95 16.92
N GLN A 115 -0.70 9.61 15.96
CA GLN A 115 -0.82 8.22 15.50
C GLN A 115 -1.22 8.13 14.03
N LEU A 116 -0.65 7.16 13.34
CA LEU A 116 -1.07 6.67 12.04
C LEU A 116 -1.75 5.31 12.22
N THR A 117 -2.84 5.07 11.47
CA THR A 117 -3.58 3.80 11.52
C THR A 117 -4.00 3.42 10.11
N PHE A 118 -3.51 2.29 9.60
CA PHE A 118 -4.02 1.72 8.36
C PHE A 118 -5.34 0.97 8.60
N ILE A 119 -6.32 1.29 7.76
CA ILE A 119 -7.64 0.67 7.71
C ILE A 119 -7.80 -0.12 6.41
N ASP A 120 -8.93 -0.81 6.24
CA ASP A 120 -9.26 -1.58 5.02
C ASP A 120 -8.29 -2.71 4.68
N TRP A 121 -8.25 -3.69 5.57
CA TRP A 121 -7.37 -4.87 5.48
C TRP A 121 -7.92 -6.00 4.60
N GLU A 122 -9.01 -5.78 3.84
CA GLU A 122 -9.66 -6.87 3.11
C GLU A 122 -8.85 -7.39 1.91
N SER A 123 -7.87 -6.63 1.44
CA SER A 123 -6.93 -7.00 0.38
C SER A 123 -5.69 -7.74 0.90
N SER A 124 -5.58 -7.94 2.23
CA SER A 124 -4.40 -8.58 2.81
C SER A 124 -4.15 -9.96 2.24
N GLY A 125 -2.88 -10.28 2.04
CA GLY A 125 -2.46 -11.56 1.50
C GLY A 125 -0.96 -11.67 1.25
N PRO A 126 -0.49 -12.84 0.79
CA PRO A 126 0.93 -13.10 0.56
C PRO A 126 1.55 -12.13 -0.45
N ARG A 127 2.72 -11.57 -0.12
CA ARG A 127 3.52 -10.66 -0.97
C ARG A 127 4.98 -10.59 -0.52
N SER A 128 5.81 -9.91 -1.34
CA SER A 128 7.08 -9.38 -0.86
C SER A 128 6.88 -8.01 -0.21
N ARG A 129 7.79 -7.65 0.72
CA ARG A 129 7.81 -6.34 1.40
C ARG A 129 7.92 -5.19 0.41
N LEU A 130 8.81 -5.32 -0.56
CA LEU A 130 9.09 -4.26 -1.52
C LEU A 130 7.93 -4.05 -2.50
N TRP A 131 7.16 -5.09 -2.82
CA TRP A 131 5.97 -4.96 -3.65
C TRP A 131 4.88 -4.14 -2.96
N ASP A 132 4.67 -4.35 -1.66
CA ASP A 132 3.70 -3.57 -0.88
C ASP A 132 4.20 -2.12 -0.68
N LEU A 133 5.52 -1.95 -0.43
CA LEU A 133 6.14 -0.64 -0.33
C LEU A 133 6.12 0.14 -1.66
N ALA A 134 6.26 -0.54 -2.80
CA ALA A 134 6.14 0.09 -4.12
C ALA A 134 4.74 0.68 -4.36
N TYR A 135 3.71 0.01 -3.86
CA TYR A 135 2.35 0.56 -3.90
C TYR A 135 2.18 1.76 -2.96
N ALA A 136 2.72 1.66 -1.74
CA ALA A 136 2.76 2.80 -0.82
C ALA A 136 3.50 3.99 -1.44
N ALA A 137 4.63 3.75 -2.12
CA ALA A 137 5.38 4.80 -2.81
C ALA A 137 4.52 5.48 -3.88
N HIS A 138 3.79 4.74 -4.72
CA HIS A 138 2.87 5.33 -5.70
C HIS A 138 1.84 6.24 -5.04
N GLY A 139 1.20 5.80 -3.95
CA GLY A 139 0.14 6.56 -3.28
C GLY A 139 0.64 7.77 -2.48
N PHE A 140 1.76 7.63 -1.73
CA PHE A 140 2.25 8.68 -0.83
C PHE A 140 3.26 9.64 -1.44
N VAL A 141 3.84 9.29 -2.59
CA VAL A 141 4.85 10.09 -3.31
C VAL A 141 4.29 10.65 -4.61
N PRO A 142 3.05 10.79 -4.86
CA PRO A 142 2.35 10.93 -6.15
C PRO A 142 3.25 10.72 -7.39
N LEU A 143 3.48 9.44 -7.71
CA LEU A 143 4.26 9.02 -8.88
C LEU A 143 3.38 9.02 -10.14
N SER A 144 2.95 10.20 -10.56
CA SER A 144 1.98 10.44 -11.63
C SER A 144 2.37 11.68 -12.46
N PRO A 145 2.07 11.71 -13.76
CA PRO A 145 2.33 12.88 -14.61
C PRO A 145 1.42 14.07 -14.28
N ASP A 146 0.25 13.83 -13.70
CA ASP A 146 -0.74 14.87 -13.35
C ASP A 146 -0.47 15.44 -11.96
N THR A 147 0.73 15.92 -11.74
CA THR A 147 1.08 16.60 -10.49
C THR A 147 1.44 18.03 -10.77
N SER A 148 0.89 18.95 -9.98
CA SER A 148 1.37 20.34 -9.90
C SER A 148 2.77 20.45 -9.27
N ARG A 149 3.41 19.32 -8.95
CA ARG A 149 4.68 19.21 -8.26
C ARG A 149 5.80 18.88 -9.23
N SER A 150 6.98 19.45 -8.94
CA SER A 150 8.18 19.12 -9.69
C SER A 150 8.68 17.70 -9.38
N ASP A 151 9.44 17.12 -10.29
CA ASP A 151 10.14 15.84 -10.08
C ASP A 151 11.03 15.87 -8.81
N ASP A 152 11.57 17.04 -8.44
CA ASP A 152 12.37 17.22 -7.22
C ASP A 152 11.55 16.96 -5.94
N VAL A 153 10.31 17.44 -5.89
CA VAL A 153 9.42 17.19 -4.75
C VAL A 153 9.05 15.71 -4.65
N ALA A 154 8.77 15.07 -5.78
CA ALA A 154 8.53 13.64 -5.83
C ALA A 154 9.77 12.85 -5.39
N GLY A 155 10.96 13.25 -5.84
CA GLY A 155 12.24 12.67 -5.41
C GLY A 155 12.48 12.80 -3.91
N GLN A 156 12.28 13.99 -3.34
CA GLN A 156 12.41 14.23 -1.89
C GLN A 156 11.45 13.38 -1.06
N ARG A 157 10.21 13.23 -1.51
CA ARG A 157 9.21 12.39 -0.83
C ARG A 157 9.55 10.92 -0.92
N LEU A 158 10.03 10.45 -2.09
CA LEU A 158 10.46 9.07 -2.24
C LEU A 158 11.65 8.77 -1.32
N ALA A 159 12.63 9.67 -1.27
CA ALA A 159 13.77 9.56 -0.35
C ALA A 159 13.29 9.49 1.11
N ALA A 160 12.35 10.36 1.50
CA ALA A 160 11.79 10.39 2.84
C ALA A 160 11.05 9.08 3.22
N LEU A 161 10.25 8.54 2.30
CA LEU A 161 9.57 7.24 2.50
C LEU A 161 10.58 6.11 2.71
N VAL A 162 11.58 6.05 1.85
CA VAL A 162 12.64 5.03 1.84
C VAL A 162 13.54 5.15 3.07
N GLU A 163 13.91 6.37 3.47
CA GLU A 163 14.67 6.63 4.70
C GLU A 163 13.88 6.20 5.94
N GLY A 164 12.61 6.60 6.03
CA GLY A 164 11.74 6.19 7.13
C GLY A 164 11.56 4.68 7.21
N TYR A 165 11.45 4.00 6.08
CA TYR A 165 11.39 2.55 6.02
C TYR A 165 12.73 1.89 6.36
N GLY A 166 13.87 2.53 6.06
CA GLY A 166 15.20 2.04 6.36
C GLY A 166 15.73 1.03 5.33
N LEU A 167 15.52 1.30 4.03
CA LEU A 167 16.11 0.48 2.96
C LEU A 167 17.61 0.70 2.84
N ASP A 168 18.34 -0.38 2.66
CA ASP A 168 19.72 -0.32 2.24
C ASP A 168 19.86 -0.03 0.72
N GLN A 169 21.10 0.04 0.22
CA GLN A 169 21.36 0.43 -1.15
C GLN A 169 20.83 -0.57 -2.19
N GLU A 170 20.92 -1.86 -1.91
CA GLU A 170 20.43 -2.92 -2.80
C GLU A 170 18.89 -2.95 -2.81
N GLU A 171 18.26 -2.80 -1.65
CA GLU A 171 16.82 -2.71 -1.50
C GLU A 171 16.24 -1.47 -2.20
N ARG A 172 16.95 -0.32 -2.18
CA ARG A 172 16.55 0.89 -2.92
C ARG A 172 16.52 0.64 -4.42
N ALA A 173 17.57 0.02 -4.97
CA ALA A 173 17.61 -0.34 -6.38
C ALA A 173 16.46 -1.30 -6.74
N SER A 174 16.26 -2.33 -5.91
CA SER A 174 15.17 -3.29 -6.08
C SER A 174 13.79 -2.63 -6.01
N LEU A 175 13.59 -1.64 -5.13
CA LEU A 175 12.33 -0.87 -5.07
C LEU A 175 12.09 -0.11 -6.37
N VAL A 176 13.11 0.57 -6.92
CA VAL A 176 12.98 1.31 -8.19
C VAL A 176 12.59 0.36 -9.33
N ASP A 177 13.18 -0.86 -9.37
CA ASP A 177 12.84 -1.90 -10.35
C ASP A 177 11.38 -2.37 -10.23
N LEU A 178 10.81 -2.35 -9.04
CA LEU A 178 9.45 -2.81 -8.78
C LEU A 178 8.37 -1.75 -9.00
N LEU A 179 8.69 -0.45 -9.03
CA LEU A 179 7.69 0.62 -9.19
C LEU A 179 6.87 0.46 -10.48
N GLY A 180 7.51 0.36 -11.64
CA GLY A 180 6.83 0.20 -12.93
C GLY A 180 5.97 -1.08 -12.97
N PRO A 181 6.52 -2.26 -12.70
CA PRO A 181 5.76 -3.52 -12.64
C PRO A 181 4.57 -3.47 -11.67
N ARG A 182 4.74 -2.85 -10.48
CA ARG A 182 3.66 -2.76 -9.49
C ARG A 182 2.51 -1.86 -9.96
N ILE A 183 2.82 -0.72 -10.54
CA ILE A 183 1.82 0.22 -11.07
C ILE A 183 1.12 -0.40 -12.29
N ARG A 184 1.87 -1.00 -13.20
CA ARG A 184 1.35 -1.71 -14.37
C ARG A 184 0.39 -2.84 -13.98
N SER A 185 0.63 -3.53 -12.88
CA SER A 185 -0.25 -4.59 -12.41
C SER A 185 -1.67 -4.11 -12.07
N MET A 186 -1.83 -2.85 -11.66
CA MET A 186 -3.15 -2.25 -11.45
C MET A 186 -3.86 -1.94 -12.78
N TYR A 187 -3.12 -1.42 -13.78
CA TYR A 187 -3.66 -1.27 -15.13
C TYR A 187 -4.19 -2.60 -15.69
N GLU A 188 -3.38 -3.66 -15.58
CA GLU A 188 -3.76 -4.98 -16.07
C GLU A 188 -4.97 -5.56 -15.34
N LEU A 189 -5.06 -5.35 -14.02
CA LEU A 189 -6.23 -5.74 -13.23
C LEU A 189 -7.51 -5.03 -13.72
N LEU A 190 -7.44 -3.72 -13.94
CA LEU A 190 -8.57 -2.93 -14.44
C LEU A 190 -8.98 -3.36 -15.86
N ARG A 191 -8.00 -3.56 -16.75
CA ARG A 191 -8.22 -4.03 -18.13
C ARG A 191 -8.90 -5.39 -18.15
N SER A 192 -8.33 -6.37 -17.45
CA SER A 192 -8.88 -7.72 -17.37
C SER A 192 -10.28 -7.72 -16.72
N GLY A 193 -10.47 -6.92 -15.68
CA GLY A 193 -11.78 -6.77 -15.04
C GLY A 193 -12.82 -6.16 -15.97
N HIS A 194 -12.41 -5.23 -16.87
CA HIS A 194 -13.29 -4.69 -17.90
C HIS A 194 -13.67 -5.76 -18.93
N GLU A 195 -12.70 -6.48 -19.45
CA GLU A 195 -12.90 -7.54 -20.46
C GLU A 195 -13.80 -8.68 -19.94
N THR A 196 -13.67 -9.02 -18.66
CA THR A 196 -14.43 -10.11 -18.01
C THR A 196 -15.70 -9.67 -17.27
N GLY A 197 -15.95 -8.36 -17.17
CA GLY A 197 -17.12 -7.81 -16.45
C GLY A 197 -17.01 -7.89 -14.92
N VAL A 198 -15.85 -8.25 -14.36
CA VAL A 198 -15.64 -8.40 -12.91
C VAL A 198 -15.69 -7.06 -12.18
N GLN A 199 -16.52 -6.96 -11.14
CA GLN A 199 -16.65 -5.76 -10.31
C GLN A 199 -15.69 -5.80 -9.10
N PRO A 200 -15.14 -4.66 -8.67
CA PRO A 200 -15.42 -3.27 -9.13
C PRO A 200 -14.58 -2.84 -10.36
N TRP A 201 -13.66 -3.67 -10.83
CA TRP A 201 -12.63 -3.33 -11.82
C TRP A 201 -13.24 -2.87 -13.14
N SER A 202 -14.31 -3.54 -13.60
CA SER A 202 -15.02 -3.16 -14.83
C SER A 202 -15.66 -1.75 -14.73
N ARG A 203 -16.17 -1.38 -13.55
CA ARG A 203 -16.70 -0.03 -13.32
C ARG A 203 -15.60 1.01 -13.33
N LEU A 204 -14.53 0.75 -12.57
CA LEU A 204 -13.38 1.66 -12.45
C LEU A 204 -12.69 1.91 -13.79
N TRP A 205 -12.59 0.90 -14.64
CA TRP A 205 -12.11 1.05 -16.02
C TRP A 205 -12.99 2.03 -16.81
N ARG A 206 -14.31 1.87 -16.78
CA ARG A 206 -15.26 2.77 -17.47
C ARG A 206 -15.24 4.19 -16.92
N GLU A 207 -14.88 4.37 -15.68
CA GLU A 207 -14.67 5.67 -15.03
C GLU A 207 -13.32 6.32 -15.43
N GLY A 208 -12.51 5.64 -16.26
CA GLY A 208 -11.27 6.19 -16.82
C GLY A 208 -9.99 5.86 -16.04
N LEU A 209 -10.08 5.09 -14.95
CA LEU A 209 -8.90 4.78 -14.13
C LEU A 209 -7.83 3.99 -14.89
N GLY A 210 -8.21 3.20 -15.89
CA GLY A 210 -7.23 2.47 -16.72
C GLY A 210 -6.25 3.40 -17.44
N VAL A 211 -6.72 4.54 -17.95
CA VAL A 211 -5.87 5.55 -18.61
C VAL A 211 -4.92 6.19 -17.60
N VAL A 212 -5.40 6.48 -16.38
CA VAL A 212 -4.58 7.05 -15.30
C VAL A 212 -3.44 6.09 -14.94
N TRP A 213 -3.74 4.82 -14.63
CA TRP A 213 -2.73 3.84 -14.25
C TRP A 213 -1.71 3.54 -15.37
N LEU A 214 -2.12 3.61 -16.64
CA LEU A 214 -1.20 3.49 -17.76
C LEU A 214 -0.25 4.69 -17.81
N ALA A 215 -0.77 5.91 -17.72
CA ALA A 215 0.03 7.13 -17.70
C ALA A 215 1.00 7.17 -16.51
N ASP A 216 0.58 6.71 -15.34
CA ASP A 216 1.44 6.60 -14.16
C ASP A 216 2.58 5.59 -14.38
N THR A 217 2.30 4.48 -15.08
CA THR A 217 3.33 3.51 -15.46
C THR A 217 4.38 4.13 -16.37
N ASP A 218 3.93 4.79 -17.43
CA ASP A 218 4.83 5.42 -18.41
C ASP A 218 5.68 6.52 -17.74
N TYR A 219 5.07 7.32 -16.86
CA TYR A 219 5.78 8.34 -16.07
C TYR A 219 6.85 7.73 -15.16
N VAL A 220 6.53 6.63 -14.47
CA VAL A 220 7.48 5.95 -13.59
C VAL A 220 8.65 5.37 -14.39
N ASP A 221 8.40 4.78 -15.53
CA ASP A 221 9.45 4.23 -16.40
C ASP A 221 10.32 5.36 -16.99
N GLU A 222 9.71 6.45 -17.48
CA GLU A 222 10.42 7.61 -18.04
C GLU A 222 11.32 8.31 -17.01
N LYS A 223 10.84 8.45 -15.77
CA LYS A 223 11.56 9.19 -14.70
C LYS A 223 12.42 8.28 -13.82
N ARG A 224 12.79 7.10 -14.28
CA ARG A 224 13.58 6.14 -13.52
C ARG A 224 14.89 6.74 -13.00
N SER A 225 15.70 7.36 -13.88
CA SER A 225 17.00 7.95 -13.52
C SER A 225 16.89 9.07 -12.48
N THR A 226 15.80 9.85 -12.51
CA THR A 226 15.52 10.87 -11.50
C THR A 226 15.33 10.24 -10.11
N ARG A 227 14.64 9.09 -10.03
CA ARG A 227 14.43 8.38 -8.78
C ARG A 227 15.68 7.68 -8.28
N GLU A 228 16.46 7.10 -9.17
CA GLU A 228 17.78 6.54 -8.83
C GLU A 228 18.67 7.62 -8.21
N THR A 229 18.73 8.81 -8.82
CA THR A 229 19.46 9.96 -8.28
C THR A 229 18.92 10.39 -6.91
N ALA A 230 17.60 10.51 -6.76
CA ALA A 230 16.98 10.90 -5.49
C ALA A 230 17.25 9.90 -4.35
N LEU A 231 17.42 8.62 -4.67
CA LEU A 231 17.74 7.56 -3.70
C LEU A 231 19.25 7.33 -3.53
N GLY A 232 20.11 8.11 -4.20
CA GLY A 232 21.56 7.96 -4.15
C GLY A 232 22.05 6.65 -4.77
N ILE A 233 21.30 6.09 -5.73
CA ILE A 233 21.71 4.88 -6.46
C ILE A 233 22.71 5.32 -7.55
N ALA A 234 23.89 4.72 -7.56
CA ALA A 234 24.89 5.02 -8.59
C ALA A 234 24.36 4.56 -9.96
N PRO A 235 24.58 5.36 -11.03
CA PRO A 235 24.24 4.92 -12.37
C PRO A 235 25.01 3.64 -12.72
N ASP A 236 24.31 2.71 -13.36
CA ASP A 236 24.92 1.45 -13.80
C ASP A 236 26.11 1.73 -14.73
N SER A 237 27.31 1.34 -14.32
CA SER A 237 28.56 1.61 -15.06
C SER A 237 28.73 0.67 -16.27
N SER A 238 27.65 -0.05 -16.64
CA SER A 238 27.65 -1.04 -17.72
C SER A 238 27.07 -0.44 -19.01
N THR A 239 27.87 0.39 -19.71
CA THR A 239 27.59 0.77 -21.12
C THR A 239 28.89 0.75 -21.92
#